data_0058c756dcdd275efb684cfa271229ac
#
_entry.id   0058c756dcdd275efb684cfa271229ac
#
_cell.length_a   1.000
_cell.length_b   1.000
_cell.length_c   1.000
_cell.angle_alpha   90.00
_cell.angle_beta   90.00
_cell.angle_gamma   90.00
#
_symmetry.space_group_name_H-M   'P 1'
#
loop_
_entity.id
_entity.type
_entity.pdbx_description
1 polymer ?
#
loop_
_entity_poly.entity_id
_entity_poly.type
_entity_poly.pdbx_seq_one_letter_code
_entity_poly.pdbx_strand_id
1 'polypeptide(L)'
;MNLLHTLPRSPRESICGVAMVARTADKARADAAGTLGAYTYACRMSRMLFAFIETDADTFREATTATPDDAGVRTFVDERLRALHRTDEDIAIFNRSIAAPPTAEAVADFLDERHEAVPDRRDIWTYVDLIDAEEGRAVPVRTDTPTWAA
;
A
#
# COMPACT_ATOMS: atom_id res chain seq x y z
N MET A 1 -8.80 14.81 0.09
CA MET A 1 -7.38 14.41 -0.14
C MET A 1 -6.97 14.93 -1.51
N ASN A 2 -5.84 15.61 -1.58
CA ASN A 2 -5.30 16.16 -2.83
C ASN A 2 -3.85 15.72 -3.02
N LEU A 3 -3.66 14.65 -3.81
CA LEU A 3 -2.35 14.05 -4.06
C LEU A 3 -1.52 14.78 -5.13
N LEU A 4 -2.02 15.90 -5.65
CA LEU A 4 -1.21 16.84 -6.44
C LEU A 4 -0.21 17.62 -5.56
N HIS A 5 -0.49 17.72 -4.26
CA HIS A 5 0.27 18.57 -3.32
C HIS A 5 0.66 17.87 -2.02
N THR A 6 0.13 16.68 -1.76
CA THR A 6 0.41 15.89 -0.56
C THR A 6 0.70 14.44 -0.94
N LEU A 7 1.34 13.71 -0.03
CA LEU A 7 1.60 12.29 -0.21
C LEU A 7 0.49 11.44 0.44
N PRO A 8 0.12 10.30 -0.13
CA PRO A 8 -0.69 9.34 0.57
C PRO A 8 0.08 8.75 1.74
N ARG A 9 -0.60 8.19 2.71
CA ARG A 9 0.03 7.51 3.85
C ARG A 9 0.93 6.36 3.38
N SER A 10 1.89 5.98 4.23
CA SER A 10 2.78 4.85 3.97
C SER A 10 2.00 3.55 3.72
N PRO A 11 2.47 2.65 2.84
CA PRO A 11 1.90 1.31 2.71
C PRO A 11 1.86 0.52 4.03
N ARG A 12 2.73 0.87 4.98
CA ARG A 12 2.84 0.23 6.30
C ARG A 12 1.78 0.69 7.28
N GLU A 13 1.19 1.87 7.08
CA GLU A 13 0.13 2.36 7.94
C GLU A 13 -1.13 1.52 7.77
N SER A 14 -1.69 1.09 8.90
CA SER A 14 -2.83 0.18 8.92
C SER A 14 -4.11 0.85 9.44
N ILE A 15 -5.25 0.34 8.96
CA ILE A 15 -6.57 0.55 9.54
C ILE A 15 -7.14 -0.84 9.82
N CYS A 16 -7.72 -1.06 10.99
CA CYS A 16 -8.15 -2.38 11.48
C CYS A 16 -7.00 -3.43 11.48
N GLY A 17 -5.76 -2.98 11.68
CA GLY A 17 -4.57 -3.85 11.63
C GLY A 17 -4.12 -4.27 10.24
N VAL A 18 -4.82 -3.87 9.18
CA VAL A 18 -4.55 -4.27 7.79
C VAL A 18 -3.73 -3.20 7.08
N ALA A 19 -2.53 -3.57 6.64
CA ALA A 19 -1.65 -2.73 5.85
C ALA A 19 -2.31 -2.30 4.52
N MET A 20 -1.86 -1.24 3.91
CA MET A 20 -2.38 -0.68 2.67
C MET A 20 -3.76 -0.02 2.77
N VAL A 21 -4.59 -0.30 3.78
CA VAL A 21 -5.94 0.29 3.88
C VAL A 21 -5.87 1.82 3.93
N ALA A 22 -5.01 2.37 4.80
CA ALA A 22 -4.85 3.81 4.94
C ALA A 22 -4.44 4.49 3.63
N ARG A 23 -3.40 3.97 2.98
CA ARG A 23 -2.90 4.47 1.69
C ARG A 23 -3.93 4.34 0.57
N THR A 24 -4.60 3.21 0.48
CA THR A 24 -5.63 2.98 -0.53
C THR A 24 -6.83 3.92 -0.32
N ALA A 25 -7.20 4.19 0.94
CA ALA A 25 -8.24 5.16 1.28
C ALA A 25 -7.86 6.59 0.85
N ASP A 26 -6.61 7.00 1.06
CA ASP A 26 -6.13 8.31 0.59
C ASP A 26 -6.22 8.44 -0.92
N LYS A 27 -5.80 7.40 -1.65
CA LYS A 27 -5.92 7.37 -3.12
C LYS A 27 -7.38 7.30 -3.58
N ALA A 28 -8.25 6.59 -2.88
CA ALA A 28 -9.68 6.54 -3.19
C ALA A 28 -10.35 7.92 -3.08
N ARG A 29 -10.01 8.69 -2.03
CA ARG A 29 -10.50 10.07 -1.86
C ARG A 29 -9.97 10.99 -2.94
N ALA A 30 -8.70 10.85 -3.31
CA ALA A 30 -8.10 11.65 -4.37
C ALA A 30 -8.68 11.31 -5.74
N ASP A 31 -8.95 10.03 -6.01
CA ASP A 31 -9.62 9.56 -7.22
C ASP A 31 -11.01 10.16 -7.35
N ALA A 32 -11.81 10.06 -6.30
CA ALA A 32 -13.16 10.66 -6.26
C ALA A 32 -13.16 12.19 -6.46
N ALA A 33 -12.09 12.87 -6.04
CA ALA A 33 -11.91 14.31 -6.18
C ALA A 33 -11.21 14.72 -7.50
N GLY A 34 -10.76 13.77 -8.33
CA GLY A 34 -9.97 14.05 -9.54
C GLY A 34 -8.58 14.64 -9.25
N THR A 35 -7.99 14.29 -8.12
CA THR A 35 -6.71 14.87 -7.61
C THR A 35 -5.64 13.83 -7.33
N LEU A 36 -5.65 12.70 -8.04
CA LEU A 36 -4.67 11.62 -7.90
C LEU A 36 -3.23 12.03 -8.28
N GLY A 37 -3.05 12.96 -9.22
CA GLY A 37 -1.74 13.31 -9.73
C GLY A 37 -1.07 12.13 -10.45
N ALA A 38 0.15 11.81 -10.05
CA ALA A 38 0.92 10.69 -10.60
C ALA A 38 0.54 9.32 -10.01
N TYR A 39 -0.35 9.29 -9.03
CA TYR A 39 -0.75 8.03 -8.39
C TYR A 39 -1.82 7.28 -9.18
N THR A 40 -1.81 5.95 -9.03
CA THR A 40 -2.86 5.06 -9.55
C THR A 40 -3.67 4.51 -8.38
N TYR A 41 -4.99 4.70 -8.37
CA TYR A 41 -5.84 4.23 -7.28
C TYR A 41 -5.83 2.71 -7.15
N ALA A 42 -6.28 1.99 -8.17
CA ALA A 42 -6.34 0.52 -8.17
C ALA A 42 -5.00 -0.11 -8.64
N CYS A 43 -3.88 0.33 -8.05
CA CYS A 43 -2.56 -0.26 -8.34
C CYS A 43 -2.48 -1.72 -7.85
N ARG A 44 -1.40 -2.42 -8.22
CA ARG A 44 -1.19 -3.84 -7.86
C ARG A 44 -1.39 -4.11 -6.36
N MET A 45 -0.79 -3.30 -5.49
CA MET A 45 -0.90 -3.49 -4.03
C MET A 45 -2.31 -3.20 -3.51
N SER A 46 -3.01 -2.20 -4.06
CA SER A 46 -4.42 -1.97 -3.73
C SER A 46 -5.31 -3.14 -4.15
N ARG A 47 -5.03 -3.76 -5.31
CA ARG A 47 -5.76 -4.95 -5.76
C ARG A 47 -5.51 -6.16 -4.86
N MET A 48 -4.31 -6.31 -4.30
CA MET A 48 -4.04 -7.35 -3.29
C MET A 48 -4.92 -7.14 -2.04
N LEU A 49 -5.08 -5.89 -1.59
CA LEU A 49 -6.00 -5.55 -0.51
C LEU A 49 -7.45 -5.89 -0.87
N PHE A 50 -7.91 -5.48 -2.05
CA PHE A 50 -9.28 -5.77 -2.49
C PHE A 50 -9.57 -7.27 -2.53
N ALA A 51 -8.62 -8.07 -3.01
CA ALA A 51 -8.74 -9.53 -3.01
C ALA A 51 -8.81 -10.10 -1.57
N PHE A 52 -8.00 -9.58 -0.64
CA PHE A 52 -7.97 -10.04 0.75
C PHE A 52 -9.28 -9.78 1.50
N ILE A 53 -9.92 -8.63 1.28
CA ILE A 53 -11.20 -8.29 1.90
C ILE A 53 -12.41 -8.59 0.99
N GLU A 54 -12.18 -9.20 -0.17
CA GLU A 54 -13.19 -9.58 -1.17
C GLU A 54 -14.11 -8.40 -1.55
N THR A 55 -13.52 -7.35 -2.08
CA THR A 55 -14.20 -6.15 -2.57
C THR A 55 -13.67 -5.74 -3.95
N ASP A 56 -14.27 -4.73 -4.52
CA ASP A 56 -13.79 -4.05 -5.73
C ASP A 56 -13.43 -2.59 -5.45
N ALA A 57 -12.79 -1.94 -6.43
CA ALA A 57 -12.32 -0.57 -6.30
C ALA A 57 -13.47 0.44 -6.10
N ASP A 58 -14.59 0.25 -6.76
CA ASP A 58 -15.73 1.17 -6.68
C ASP A 58 -16.39 1.09 -5.31
N THR A 59 -16.68 -0.12 -4.83
CA THR A 59 -17.26 -0.36 -3.51
C THR A 59 -16.35 0.17 -2.39
N PHE A 60 -15.04 -0.05 -2.48
CA PHE A 60 -14.09 0.47 -1.51
C PHE A 60 -14.06 2.01 -1.52
N ARG A 61 -14.08 2.65 -2.70
CA ARG A 61 -14.12 4.10 -2.83
C ARG A 61 -15.40 4.69 -2.23
N GLU A 62 -16.55 4.09 -2.50
CA GLU A 62 -17.85 4.51 -1.91
C GLU A 62 -17.80 4.45 -0.39
N ALA A 63 -17.32 3.35 0.19
CA ALA A 63 -17.18 3.21 1.64
C ALA A 63 -16.22 4.24 2.24
N THR A 64 -15.11 4.52 1.53
CA THR A 64 -14.10 5.49 1.97
C THR A 64 -14.61 6.92 1.93
N THR A 65 -15.42 7.26 0.94
CA THR A 65 -15.94 8.61 0.76
C THR A 65 -17.27 8.87 1.48
N ALA A 66 -17.86 7.85 2.10
CA ALA A 66 -19.07 7.96 2.90
C ALA A 66 -18.92 8.91 4.09
N THR A 67 -17.71 9.06 4.61
CA THR A 67 -17.37 10.02 5.66
C THR A 67 -16.12 10.84 5.27
N PRO A 68 -15.96 12.07 5.82
CA PRO A 68 -14.80 12.90 5.51
C PRO A 68 -13.48 12.37 6.13
N ASP A 69 -13.58 11.49 7.11
CA ASP A 69 -12.48 10.86 7.85
C ASP A 69 -12.39 9.35 7.57
N ASP A 70 -11.62 8.63 8.38
CA ASP A 70 -11.46 7.17 8.23
C ASP A 70 -12.62 6.34 8.81
N ALA A 71 -13.66 6.93 9.39
CA ALA A 71 -14.75 6.18 10.03
C ALA A 71 -15.47 5.25 9.04
N GLY A 72 -15.76 5.73 7.83
CA GLY A 72 -16.43 4.94 6.80
C GLY A 72 -15.60 3.73 6.36
N VAL A 73 -14.35 3.93 5.99
CA VAL A 73 -13.47 2.83 5.56
C VAL A 73 -13.17 1.88 6.71
N ARG A 74 -13.03 2.38 7.94
CA ARG A 74 -12.83 1.55 9.13
C ARG A 74 -14.00 0.60 9.34
N THR A 75 -15.23 1.13 9.33
CA THR A 75 -16.45 0.33 9.49
C THR A 75 -16.56 -0.72 8.39
N PHE A 76 -16.34 -0.32 7.14
CA PHE A 76 -16.40 -1.23 6.00
C PHE A 76 -15.39 -2.38 6.10
N VAL A 77 -14.12 -2.06 6.38
CA VAL A 77 -13.07 -3.10 6.50
C VAL A 77 -13.35 -4.04 7.66
N ASP A 78 -13.76 -3.51 8.84
CA ASP A 78 -14.10 -4.33 9.99
C ASP A 78 -15.27 -5.29 9.70
N GLU A 79 -16.31 -4.82 9.01
CA GLU A 79 -17.43 -5.65 8.56
C GLU A 79 -16.99 -6.75 7.59
N ARG A 80 -16.10 -6.42 6.64
CA ARG A 80 -15.56 -7.41 5.69
C ARG A 80 -14.72 -8.48 6.40
N LEU A 81 -13.83 -8.07 7.30
CA LEU A 81 -13.00 -9.01 8.08
C LEU A 81 -13.88 -9.98 8.90
N ARG A 82 -14.93 -9.48 9.52
CA ARG A 82 -15.88 -10.32 10.28
C ARG A 82 -16.68 -11.25 9.38
N ALA A 83 -17.22 -10.75 8.27
CA ALA A 83 -18.00 -11.55 7.33
C ALA A 83 -17.19 -12.70 6.70
N LEU A 84 -15.89 -12.47 6.48
CA LEU A 84 -14.95 -13.43 5.92
C LEU A 84 -14.27 -14.30 6.98
N HIS A 85 -14.57 -14.10 8.26
CA HIS A 85 -13.92 -14.76 9.38
C HIS A 85 -12.39 -14.65 9.35
N ARG A 86 -11.84 -13.49 8.91
CA ARG A 86 -10.39 -13.26 8.89
C ARG A 86 -9.86 -13.22 10.31
N THR A 87 -8.88 -14.05 10.57
CA THR A 87 -8.21 -14.12 11.88
C THR A 87 -7.04 -13.14 11.94
N ASP A 88 -6.50 -12.91 13.15
CA ASP A 88 -5.27 -12.13 13.32
C ASP A 88 -4.09 -12.74 12.54
N GLU A 89 -4.04 -14.08 12.41
CA GLU A 89 -3.04 -14.77 11.60
C GLU A 89 -3.23 -14.49 10.10
N ASP A 90 -4.47 -14.49 9.59
CA ASP A 90 -4.76 -14.14 8.20
C ASP A 90 -4.28 -12.72 7.88
N ILE A 91 -4.54 -11.78 8.79
CA ILE A 91 -4.10 -10.39 8.68
C ILE A 91 -2.57 -10.31 8.70
N ALA A 92 -1.91 -11.03 9.60
CA ALA A 92 -0.45 -11.07 9.67
C ALA A 92 0.18 -11.64 8.39
N ILE A 93 -0.40 -12.69 7.81
CA ILE A 93 0.03 -13.27 6.53
C ILE A 93 -0.13 -12.25 5.41
N PHE A 94 -1.28 -11.57 5.34
CA PHE A 94 -1.51 -10.52 4.34
C PHE A 94 -0.49 -9.38 4.49
N ASN A 95 -0.28 -8.88 5.69
CA ASN A 95 0.69 -7.79 5.93
C ASN A 95 2.12 -8.20 5.53
N ARG A 96 2.52 -9.45 5.78
CA ARG A 96 3.81 -9.97 5.29
C ARG A 96 3.86 -10.03 3.76
N SER A 97 2.76 -10.37 3.09
CA SER A 97 2.71 -10.38 1.62
C SER A 97 2.89 -8.99 1.00
N ILE A 98 2.35 -7.95 1.66
CA ILE A 98 2.56 -6.56 1.24
C ILE A 98 4.03 -6.14 1.39
N ALA A 99 4.69 -6.57 2.47
CA ALA A 99 6.09 -6.29 2.75
C ALA A 99 7.08 -7.28 2.06
N ALA A 100 6.59 -8.19 1.23
CA ALA A 100 7.41 -9.17 0.55
C ALA A 100 8.33 -8.54 -0.51
N PRO A 101 9.46 -9.19 -0.83
CA PRO A 101 10.30 -8.79 -1.96
C PRO A 101 9.55 -8.95 -3.30
N PRO A 102 10.05 -8.34 -4.39
CA PRO A 102 9.52 -8.59 -5.72
C PRO A 102 9.63 -10.09 -6.09
N THR A 103 8.70 -10.56 -6.94
CA THR A 103 8.82 -11.90 -7.53
C THR A 103 10.03 -11.97 -8.46
N ALA A 104 10.50 -13.18 -8.78
CA ALA A 104 11.66 -13.36 -9.65
C ALA A 104 11.52 -12.63 -10.99
N GLU A 105 10.31 -12.64 -11.57
CA GLU A 105 10.03 -11.95 -12.84
C GLU A 105 10.03 -10.42 -12.70
N ALA A 106 9.75 -9.89 -11.51
CA ALA A 106 9.67 -8.46 -11.26
C ALA A 106 10.98 -7.84 -10.73
N VAL A 107 12.01 -8.65 -10.48
CA VAL A 107 13.27 -8.16 -9.91
C VAL A 107 13.94 -7.11 -10.80
N ALA A 108 14.00 -7.33 -12.11
CA ALA A 108 14.66 -6.40 -13.03
C ALA A 108 13.97 -5.02 -13.00
N ASP A 109 12.65 -5.00 -13.14
CA ASP A 109 11.86 -3.76 -13.11
C ASP A 109 12.00 -3.04 -11.75
N PHE A 110 11.96 -3.81 -10.67
CA PHE A 110 12.18 -3.26 -9.32
C PHE A 110 13.55 -2.60 -9.15
N LEU A 111 14.61 -3.22 -9.68
CA LEU A 111 15.97 -2.67 -9.59
C LEU A 111 16.11 -1.39 -10.41
N ASP A 112 15.47 -1.32 -11.57
CA ASP A 112 15.43 -0.12 -12.40
C ASP A 112 14.69 1.03 -11.69
N GLU A 113 13.49 0.77 -11.16
CA GLU A 113 12.74 1.75 -10.35
C GLU A 113 13.56 2.24 -9.15
N ARG A 114 14.17 1.32 -8.40
CA ARG A 114 15.02 1.67 -7.26
C ARG A 114 16.20 2.56 -7.69
N HIS A 115 16.85 2.22 -8.80
CA HIS A 115 18.00 2.98 -9.28
C HIS A 115 17.61 4.41 -9.68
N GLU A 116 16.44 4.58 -10.27
CA GLU A 116 15.92 5.91 -10.60
C GLU A 116 15.51 6.71 -9.36
N ALA A 117 14.81 6.08 -8.44
CA ALA A 117 14.24 6.78 -7.27
C ALA A 117 15.28 7.05 -6.17
N VAL A 118 16.11 6.06 -5.85
CA VAL A 118 17.04 6.09 -4.71
C VAL A 118 18.36 5.39 -5.02
N PRO A 119 19.19 5.93 -5.96
CA PRO A 119 20.38 5.24 -6.51
C PRO A 119 21.39 4.81 -5.44
N ASP A 120 21.50 5.52 -4.34
CA ASP A 120 22.44 5.25 -3.26
C ASP A 120 21.94 4.23 -2.22
N ARG A 121 20.68 3.77 -2.35
CA ARG A 121 20.02 2.86 -1.38
C ARG A 121 19.91 1.44 -1.92
N ARG A 122 21.04 0.78 -2.12
CA ARG A 122 21.09 -0.62 -2.59
C ARG A 122 20.59 -1.63 -1.56
N ASP A 123 20.45 -1.22 -0.32
CA ASP A 123 19.89 -2.01 0.78
C ASP A 123 18.35 -2.13 0.73
N ILE A 124 17.68 -1.34 -0.12
CA ILE A 124 16.23 -1.44 -0.34
C ILE A 124 15.92 -2.58 -1.29
N TRP A 125 15.12 -3.53 -0.83
CA TRP A 125 14.75 -4.72 -1.59
C TRP A 125 13.28 -5.15 -1.43
N THR A 126 12.42 -4.24 -0.91
CA THR A 126 10.97 -4.41 -0.89
C THR A 126 10.28 -3.18 -1.46
N TYR A 127 9.09 -3.36 -2.07
CA TYR A 127 8.33 -2.24 -2.61
C TYR A 127 7.87 -1.25 -1.52
N VAL A 128 7.59 -1.72 -0.30
CA VAL A 128 7.18 -0.81 0.78
C VAL A 128 8.32 0.11 1.20
N ASP A 129 9.55 -0.40 1.27
CA ASP A 129 10.73 0.42 1.55
C ASP A 129 11.02 1.39 0.39
N LEU A 130 10.88 0.93 -0.86
CA LEU A 130 11.09 1.76 -2.03
C LEU A 130 10.09 2.92 -2.08
N ILE A 131 8.81 2.65 -1.90
CA ILE A 131 7.76 3.67 -1.87
C ILE A 131 8.01 4.68 -0.76
N ASP A 132 8.32 4.22 0.45
CA ASP A 132 8.58 5.13 1.56
C ASP A 132 9.82 5.99 1.33
N ALA A 133 10.89 5.43 0.76
CA ALA A 133 12.12 6.16 0.45
C ALA A 133 11.92 7.17 -0.70
N GLU A 134 11.22 6.78 -1.78
CA GLU A 134 10.87 7.65 -2.90
C GLU A 134 10.02 8.84 -2.45
N GLU A 135 9.12 8.61 -1.52
CA GLU A 135 8.26 9.64 -0.93
C GLU A 135 8.93 10.42 0.21
N GLY A 136 10.24 10.23 0.42
CA GLY A 136 11.05 10.99 1.39
C GLY A 136 10.83 10.59 2.85
N ARG A 137 10.20 9.44 3.11
CA ARG A 137 10.08 8.89 4.47
C ARG A 137 11.39 8.24 4.89
N ALA A 138 11.65 8.26 6.19
CA ALA A 138 12.82 7.58 6.75
C ALA A 138 12.66 6.06 6.65
N VAL A 139 13.57 5.43 5.92
CA VAL A 139 13.68 3.98 5.82
C VAL A 139 15.01 3.57 6.43
N PRO A 140 15.02 2.79 7.52
CA PRO A 140 16.26 2.31 8.14
C PRO A 140 17.13 1.53 7.15
N VAL A 141 18.45 1.69 7.26
CA VAL A 141 19.39 0.91 6.43
C VAL A 141 19.30 -0.56 6.84
N ARG A 142 19.13 -1.42 5.86
CA ARG A 142 19.01 -2.87 6.08
C ARG A 142 20.36 -3.55 6.00
N THR A 143 20.55 -4.53 6.88
CA THR A 143 21.76 -5.36 6.93
C THR A 143 21.54 -6.78 6.38
N ASP A 144 20.29 -7.12 6.06
CA ASP A 144 19.83 -8.41 5.56
C ASP A 144 19.54 -8.40 4.04
N THR A 145 20.23 -7.53 3.30
CA THR A 145 20.05 -7.36 1.86
C THR A 145 20.40 -8.65 1.12
N PRO A 146 19.47 -9.22 0.36
CA PRO A 146 19.74 -10.42 -0.42
C PRO A 146 20.72 -10.13 -1.58
N THR A 147 21.45 -11.15 -2.02
CA THR A 147 22.52 -11.02 -3.03
C THR A 147 22.01 -10.40 -4.33
N TRP A 148 20.79 -10.72 -4.76
CA TRP A 148 20.20 -10.18 -5.99
C TRP A 148 19.91 -8.66 -5.92
N ALA A 149 19.77 -8.11 -4.73
CA ALA A 149 19.46 -6.71 -4.50
C ALA A 149 20.71 -5.85 -4.25
N ALA A 150 21.82 -6.47 -3.96
CA ALA A 150 23.07 -5.79 -3.60
C ALA A 150 23.70 -5.00 -4.75
#